data_482639d28a677352d2cc5b6aad555134
#
_entry.id   482639d28a677352d2cc5b6aad555134
#
_cell.length_a   1.000
_cell.length_b   1.000
_cell.length_c   1.000
_cell.angle_alpha   90.00
_cell.angle_beta   90.00
_cell.angle_gamma   90.00
#
_symmetry.space_group_name_H-M   'P 1'
#
loop_
_entity.id
_entity.type
_entity.pdbx_description
1 polymer ?
#
loop_
_entity_poly.entity_id
_entity_poly.type
_entity_poly.pdbx_seq_one_letter_code
_entity_poly.pdbx_strand_id
1 'polypeptide(L)'
;MVNYRVLLVEDDKEIARLTQMYLEAEGYGVEVVYSGDKAVDAVTRYQPDVVLLDLMLPGEDGATVLKKLRTFYQGVVIVQTAVQEELSEVSLLKLGADDYLTKPIRGHVLVARLEAHLRRYAAAGQEPSTHNYEAYGFKLCPLRKVAFYRSKNIDLTQAEFDILLLLVQSPDKAVSRDLCCQSSRGIEYTFNDRSIDMRISGLRRKLARADVNNAQIKTIRNQGYMLTAA
;
A
#
# COMPACT_ATOMS: atom_id res chain seq x y z
N MET A 1 11.44 -16.06 14.23
CA MET A 1 10.25 -15.68 13.45
C MET A 1 10.14 -14.16 13.53
N VAL A 2 9.96 -13.49 12.41
CA VAL A 2 9.73 -12.03 12.41
C VAL A 2 8.31 -11.80 12.94
N ASN A 3 8.18 -11.15 14.09
CA ASN A 3 6.88 -10.84 14.69
C ASN A 3 6.42 -9.50 14.12
N TYR A 4 5.62 -9.52 13.04
CA TYR A 4 5.07 -8.31 12.46
C TYR A 4 4.05 -7.65 13.40
N ARG A 5 4.10 -6.31 13.46
CA ARG A 5 3.23 -5.48 14.30
C ARG A 5 2.07 -4.93 13.50
N VAL A 6 0.88 -5.17 13.97
CA VAL A 6 -0.37 -4.69 13.37
C VAL A 6 -1.03 -3.70 14.34
N LEU A 7 -1.33 -2.50 13.86
CA LEU A 7 -2.22 -1.58 14.56
C LEU A 7 -3.64 -1.75 14.02
N LEU A 8 -4.56 -2.13 14.86
CA LEU A 8 -5.98 -2.24 14.55
C LEU A 8 -6.72 -1.01 15.06
N VAL A 9 -7.31 -0.24 14.15
CA VAL A 9 -8.14 0.93 14.47
C VAL A 9 -9.59 0.56 14.16
N GLU A 10 -10.36 0.23 15.20
CA GLU A 10 -11.73 -0.32 15.12
C GLU A 10 -12.49 0.10 16.38
N ASP A 11 -13.63 0.74 16.24
CA ASP A 11 -14.41 1.24 17.39
C ASP A 11 -15.29 0.18 18.05
N ASP A 12 -15.74 -0.81 17.26
CA ASP A 12 -16.46 -1.96 17.82
C ASP A 12 -15.50 -2.86 18.60
N LYS A 13 -15.67 -2.84 19.94
CA LYS A 13 -14.81 -3.59 20.86
C LYS A 13 -14.88 -5.11 20.67
N GLU A 14 -16.00 -5.63 20.20
CA GLU A 14 -16.18 -7.06 20.00
C GLU A 14 -15.49 -7.51 18.70
N ILE A 15 -15.67 -6.75 17.62
CA ILE A 15 -14.96 -6.97 16.36
C ILE A 15 -13.46 -6.82 16.57
N ALA A 16 -13.03 -5.76 17.26
CA ALA A 16 -11.62 -5.52 17.57
C ALA A 16 -11.00 -6.67 18.36
N ARG A 17 -11.70 -7.14 19.43
CA ARG A 17 -11.25 -8.29 20.24
C ARG A 17 -11.12 -9.57 19.43
N LEU A 18 -12.12 -9.91 18.63
CA LEU A 18 -12.10 -11.11 17.80
C LEU A 18 -10.99 -11.06 16.75
N THR A 19 -10.82 -9.90 16.10
CA THR A 19 -9.76 -9.68 15.11
C THR A 19 -8.38 -9.78 15.75
N GLN A 20 -8.19 -9.15 16.92
CA GLN A 20 -6.95 -9.22 17.66
C GLN A 20 -6.61 -10.67 18.05
N MET A 21 -7.53 -11.39 18.67
CA MET A 21 -7.32 -12.80 19.06
C MET A 21 -6.94 -13.67 17.85
N TYR A 22 -7.60 -13.47 16.73
CA TYR A 22 -7.31 -14.22 15.52
C TYR A 22 -5.89 -13.91 15.00
N LEU A 23 -5.53 -12.64 14.89
CA LEU A 23 -4.21 -12.24 14.42
C LEU A 23 -3.08 -12.65 15.37
N GLU A 24 -3.30 -12.57 16.69
CA GLU A 24 -2.32 -13.03 17.67
C GLU A 24 -2.11 -14.56 17.61
N ALA A 25 -3.18 -15.33 17.35
CA ALA A 25 -3.07 -16.78 17.10
C ALA A 25 -2.26 -17.11 15.84
N GLU A 26 -2.28 -16.24 14.83
CA GLU A 26 -1.47 -16.35 13.61
C GLU A 26 -0.03 -15.78 13.79
N GLY A 27 0.32 -15.32 15.00
CA GLY A 27 1.68 -14.89 15.35
C GLY A 27 1.98 -13.41 15.10
N TYR A 28 0.97 -12.56 14.93
CA TYR A 28 1.13 -11.11 14.83
C TYR A 28 1.13 -10.46 16.22
N GLY A 29 1.95 -9.41 16.40
CA GLY A 29 1.78 -8.50 17.54
C GLY A 29 0.69 -7.48 17.21
N VAL A 30 -0.34 -7.35 18.06
CA VAL A 30 -1.47 -6.47 17.76
C VAL A 30 -1.66 -5.43 18.85
N GLU A 31 -1.72 -4.15 18.47
CA GLU A 31 -2.21 -3.06 19.31
C GLU A 31 -3.56 -2.57 18.76
N VAL A 32 -4.51 -2.28 19.67
CA VAL A 32 -5.86 -1.85 19.30
C VAL A 32 -6.10 -0.41 19.72
N VAL A 33 -6.71 0.36 18.84
CA VAL A 33 -7.17 1.73 19.08
C VAL A 33 -8.64 1.83 18.67
N TYR A 34 -9.46 2.45 19.52
CA TYR A 34 -10.91 2.48 19.37
C TYR A 34 -11.47 3.80 18.80
N SER A 35 -10.60 4.71 18.34
CA SER A 35 -11.03 6.01 17.80
C SER A 35 -9.98 6.57 16.84
N GLY A 36 -10.44 7.31 15.83
CA GLY A 36 -9.58 7.82 14.78
C GLY A 36 -8.61 8.90 15.24
N ASP A 37 -9.00 9.75 16.20
CA ASP A 37 -8.17 10.81 16.76
C ASP A 37 -6.91 10.29 17.47
N LYS A 38 -6.89 9.04 17.91
CA LYS A 38 -5.73 8.38 18.56
C LYS A 38 -4.85 7.59 17.58
N ALA A 39 -5.29 7.40 16.35
CA ALA A 39 -4.60 6.53 15.41
C ALA A 39 -3.20 7.05 15.04
N VAL A 40 -3.06 8.35 14.79
CA VAL A 40 -1.78 8.98 14.40
C VAL A 40 -0.72 8.82 15.49
N ASP A 41 -1.09 9.09 16.75
CA ASP A 41 -0.19 8.94 17.90
C ASP A 41 0.18 7.48 18.13
N ALA A 42 -0.78 6.56 17.96
CA ALA A 42 -0.54 5.13 18.09
C ALA A 42 0.45 4.63 17.02
N VAL A 43 0.30 5.04 15.75
CA VAL A 43 1.25 4.70 14.67
C VAL A 43 2.65 5.21 15.01
N THR A 44 2.76 6.44 15.48
CA THR A 44 4.05 7.05 15.84
C THR A 44 4.73 6.31 17.00
N ARG A 45 3.98 5.92 18.02
CA ARG A 45 4.50 5.23 19.21
C ARG A 45 4.79 3.75 18.94
N TYR A 46 3.83 3.04 18.35
CA TYR A 46 3.89 1.59 18.16
C TYR A 46 4.75 1.18 16.97
N GLN A 47 4.91 2.07 15.96
CA GLN A 47 5.67 1.79 14.73
C GLN A 47 5.21 0.48 14.06
N PRO A 48 3.92 0.35 13.70
CA PRO A 48 3.40 -0.89 13.11
C PRO A 48 3.96 -1.12 11.70
N ASP A 49 3.99 -2.39 11.29
CA ASP A 49 4.28 -2.77 9.89
C ASP A 49 3.02 -2.62 9.02
N VAL A 50 1.85 -2.84 9.63
CA VAL A 50 0.54 -2.74 8.98
C VAL A 50 -0.44 -1.99 9.90
N VAL A 51 -1.25 -1.12 9.30
CA VAL A 51 -2.43 -0.51 9.92
C VAL A 51 -3.68 -1.10 9.27
N LEU A 52 -4.55 -1.70 10.08
CA LEU A 52 -5.93 -2.05 9.72
C LEU A 52 -6.81 -0.90 10.19
N LEU A 53 -7.48 -0.22 9.26
CA LEU A 53 -8.18 1.03 9.53
C LEU A 53 -9.65 0.93 9.14
N ASP A 54 -10.55 1.01 10.11
CA ASP A 54 -11.95 1.23 9.83
C ASP A 54 -12.19 2.65 9.29
N LEU A 55 -13.16 2.81 8.43
CA LEU A 55 -13.61 4.12 7.96
C LEU A 55 -14.56 4.80 8.95
N MET A 56 -15.43 4.02 9.56
CA MET A 56 -16.45 4.54 10.47
C MET A 56 -15.92 4.58 11.90
N LEU A 57 -15.18 5.61 12.24
CA LEU A 57 -14.57 5.78 13.55
C LEU A 57 -15.15 7.00 14.27
N PRO A 58 -15.30 6.93 15.59
CA PRO A 58 -15.58 8.10 16.40
C PRO A 58 -14.35 9.01 16.50
N GLY A 59 -14.59 10.29 16.76
CA GLY A 59 -13.56 11.32 16.87
C GLY A 59 -13.11 11.83 15.51
N GLU A 60 -12.37 11.04 14.77
CA GLU A 60 -11.93 11.36 13.41
C GLU A 60 -12.22 10.19 12.46
N ASP A 61 -12.84 10.47 11.31
CA ASP A 61 -13.16 9.45 10.31
C ASP A 61 -11.89 8.82 9.69
N GLY A 62 -11.99 7.54 9.31
CA GLY A 62 -10.84 6.78 8.81
C GLY A 62 -10.23 7.32 7.52
N ALA A 63 -11.00 7.99 6.65
CA ALA A 63 -10.47 8.60 5.43
C ALA A 63 -9.57 9.80 5.76
N THR A 64 -9.94 10.59 6.76
CA THR A 64 -9.12 11.69 7.28
C THR A 64 -7.88 11.16 7.98
N VAL A 65 -8.01 10.10 8.80
CA VAL A 65 -6.88 9.39 9.42
C VAL A 65 -5.92 8.89 8.35
N LEU A 66 -6.41 8.19 7.33
CA LEU A 66 -5.59 7.69 6.20
C LEU A 66 -4.79 8.82 5.54
N LYS A 67 -5.44 9.94 5.26
CA LYS A 67 -4.80 11.11 4.65
C LYS A 67 -3.67 11.65 5.52
N LYS A 68 -3.87 11.74 6.85
CA LYS A 68 -2.85 12.17 7.80
C LYS A 68 -1.70 11.16 7.89
N LEU A 69 -2.01 9.88 8.02
CA LEU A 69 -0.99 8.83 8.06
C LEU A 69 -0.07 8.91 6.82
N ARG A 70 -0.62 9.15 5.64
CA ARG A 70 0.15 9.22 4.39
C ARG A 70 1.06 10.45 4.28
N THR A 71 1.04 11.36 5.22
CA THR A 71 2.04 12.45 5.28
C THR A 71 3.39 11.99 5.88
N PHE A 72 3.41 10.91 6.67
CA PHE A 72 4.62 10.45 7.37
C PHE A 72 4.79 8.92 7.42
N TYR A 73 3.71 8.13 7.32
CA TYR A 73 3.74 6.68 7.44
C TYR A 73 3.75 6.01 6.05
N GLN A 74 4.80 5.25 5.77
CA GLN A 74 5.02 4.54 4.51
C GLN A 74 4.67 3.04 4.58
N GLY A 75 4.31 2.53 5.76
CA GLY A 75 3.89 1.14 5.95
C GLY A 75 2.56 0.84 5.28
N VAL A 76 2.15 -0.42 5.35
CA VAL A 76 0.91 -0.89 4.72
C VAL A 76 -0.31 -0.37 5.47
N VAL A 77 -1.28 0.20 4.77
CA VAL A 77 -2.60 0.55 5.32
C VAL A 77 -3.68 -0.20 4.54
N ILE A 78 -4.37 -1.10 5.24
CA ILE A 78 -5.53 -1.84 4.71
C ILE A 78 -6.78 -1.23 5.33
N VAL A 79 -7.65 -0.69 4.49
CA VAL A 79 -8.90 -0.08 4.94
C VAL A 79 -10.00 -1.13 5.07
N GLN A 80 -10.76 -1.06 6.15
CA GLN A 80 -11.95 -1.88 6.38
C GLN A 80 -13.19 -1.01 6.15
N THR A 81 -14.16 -1.48 5.39
CA THR A 81 -15.36 -0.70 5.04
C THR A 81 -16.60 -1.57 4.93
N ALA A 82 -17.76 -1.02 5.26
CA ALA A 82 -19.03 -1.66 4.98
C ALA A 82 -19.42 -1.46 3.50
N VAL A 83 -20.12 -2.43 2.91
CA VAL A 83 -20.50 -2.47 1.47
C VAL A 83 -21.35 -1.28 1.02
N GLN A 84 -21.95 -0.54 1.96
CA GLN A 84 -22.92 0.53 1.68
C GLN A 84 -22.35 1.96 1.77
N GLU A 85 -21.04 2.12 1.94
CA GLU A 85 -20.48 3.46 2.10
C GLU A 85 -20.20 4.17 0.78
N GLU A 86 -20.51 5.47 0.77
CA GLU A 86 -20.39 6.38 -0.40
C GLU A 86 -18.95 6.57 -0.90
N LEU A 87 -17.94 6.21 -0.08
CA LEU A 87 -16.55 6.23 -0.52
C LEU A 87 -16.27 5.01 -1.38
N SER A 88 -16.27 5.21 -2.69
CA SER A 88 -15.89 4.14 -3.61
C SER A 88 -14.46 3.65 -3.31
N GLU A 89 -14.19 2.34 -3.52
CA GLU A 89 -12.85 1.73 -3.48
C GLU A 89 -11.81 2.60 -4.19
N VAL A 90 -12.21 3.21 -5.28
CA VAL A 90 -11.42 4.16 -6.08
C VAL A 90 -10.96 5.37 -5.28
N SER A 91 -11.82 5.91 -4.41
CA SER A 91 -11.48 7.07 -3.58
C SER A 91 -10.48 6.72 -2.51
N LEU A 92 -10.61 5.55 -1.87
CA LEU A 92 -9.70 5.06 -0.83
C LEU A 92 -8.29 4.80 -1.39
N LEU A 93 -8.20 4.20 -2.56
CA LEU A 93 -6.92 3.97 -3.24
C LEU A 93 -6.28 5.29 -3.68
N LYS A 94 -7.08 6.29 -4.07
CA LYS A 94 -6.58 7.66 -4.36
C LYS A 94 -6.04 8.36 -3.11
N LEU A 95 -6.61 8.09 -1.94
CA LEU A 95 -6.15 8.61 -0.66
C LEU A 95 -4.86 7.91 -0.17
N GLY A 96 -4.47 6.80 -0.80
CA GLY A 96 -3.23 6.11 -0.52
C GLY A 96 -3.38 4.79 0.25
N ALA A 97 -4.58 4.23 0.38
CA ALA A 97 -4.74 2.88 0.90
C ALA A 97 -3.98 1.87 0.03
N ASP A 98 -3.30 0.91 0.64
CA ASP A 98 -2.62 -0.17 -0.08
C ASP A 98 -3.59 -1.26 -0.50
N ASP A 99 -4.61 -1.50 0.33
CA ASP A 99 -5.70 -2.43 0.05
C ASP A 99 -6.96 -2.02 0.81
N TYR A 100 -8.08 -2.69 0.50
CA TYR A 100 -9.33 -2.54 1.23
C TYR A 100 -9.99 -3.90 1.41
N LEU A 101 -10.77 -4.04 2.49
CA LEU A 101 -11.55 -5.22 2.82
C LEU A 101 -12.98 -4.81 3.17
N THR A 102 -13.95 -5.49 2.58
CA THR A 102 -15.37 -5.27 2.90
C THR A 102 -15.79 -6.10 4.11
N LYS A 103 -16.45 -5.47 5.06
CA LYS A 103 -17.05 -6.14 6.22
C LYS A 103 -18.31 -6.93 5.81
N PRO A 104 -18.58 -8.15 6.33
CA PRO A 104 -17.82 -8.84 7.39
C PRO A 104 -16.54 -9.51 6.85
N ILE A 105 -15.42 -9.29 7.57
CA ILE A 105 -14.12 -9.78 7.16
C ILE A 105 -13.90 -11.20 7.69
N ARG A 106 -13.58 -12.12 6.79
CA ARG A 106 -13.21 -13.49 7.18
C ARG A 106 -11.73 -13.51 7.58
N GLY A 107 -11.41 -14.06 8.76
CA GLY A 107 -10.05 -14.06 9.31
C GLY A 107 -8.99 -14.60 8.36
N HIS A 108 -9.25 -15.73 7.68
CA HIS A 108 -8.30 -16.28 6.70
C HIS A 108 -8.07 -15.37 5.49
N VAL A 109 -9.07 -14.58 5.06
CA VAL A 109 -8.92 -13.59 3.98
C VAL A 109 -8.05 -12.43 4.45
N LEU A 110 -8.28 -11.96 5.70
CA LEU A 110 -7.45 -10.92 6.31
C LEU A 110 -5.98 -11.35 6.38
N VAL A 111 -5.71 -12.55 6.91
CA VAL A 111 -4.33 -13.07 7.03
C VAL A 111 -3.68 -13.24 5.66
N ALA A 112 -4.39 -13.79 4.68
CA ALA A 112 -3.87 -13.93 3.32
C ALA A 112 -3.47 -12.57 2.70
N ARG A 113 -4.25 -11.50 2.97
CA ARG A 113 -3.94 -10.14 2.53
C ARG A 113 -2.74 -9.55 3.28
N LEU A 114 -2.69 -9.72 4.61
CA LEU A 114 -1.54 -9.31 5.42
C LEU A 114 -0.26 -9.99 4.94
N GLU A 115 -0.28 -11.31 4.78
CA GLU A 115 0.86 -12.06 4.28
C GLU A 115 1.29 -11.64 2.88
N ALA A 116 0.34 -11.38 1.99
CA ALA A 116 0.64 -10.91 0.63
C ALA A 116 1.37 -9.55 0.66
N HIS A 117 0.98 -8.63 1.53
CA HIS A 117 1.65 -7.35 1.70
C HIS A 117 2.98 -7.48 2.45
N LEU A 118 3.05 -8.29 3.51
CA LEU A 118 4.24 -8.48 4.34
C LEU A 118 5.31 -9.36 3.69
N ARG A 119 4.95 -10.34 2.86
CA ARG A 119 5.91 -11.17 2.11
C ARG A 119 6.87 -10.35 1.25
N ARG A 120 6.45 -9.16 0.81
CA ARG A 120 7.30 -8.21 0.12
C ARG A 120 8.34 -7.60 1.04
N TYR A 121 8.02 -7.42 2.32
CA TYR A 121 9.02 -7.05 3.35
C TYR A 121 10.01 -8.18 3.60
N ALA A 122 9.54 -9.43 3.61
CA ALA A 122 10.38 -10.61 3.85
C ALA A 122 11.20 -11.05 2.62
N ALA A 123 10.67 -10.90 1.40
CA ALA A 123 11.43 -11.12 0.17
C ALA A 123 12.56 -10.09 -0.01
N ALA A 124 12.47 -8.92 0.65
CA ALA A 124 13.59 -8.01 0.83
C ALA A 124 14.66 -8.55 1.81
N GLY A 125 14.37 -9.65 2.54
CA GLY A 125 15.29 -10.32 3.48
C GLY A 125 16.11 -11.48 2.88
N GLN A 126 15.84 -11.91 1.66
CA GLN A 126 16.78 -12.73 0.90
C GLN A 126 17.79 -11.80 0.26
N GLU A 127 19.03 -11.87 0.73
CA GLU A 127 20.16 -11.01 0.42
C GLU A 127 19.76 -9.72 -0.29
N PRO A 128 19.69 -8.58 0.41
CA PRO A 128 19.30 -7.35 -0.24
C PRO A 128 20.30 -7.14 -1.38
N SER A 129 19.82 -7.21 -2.60
CA SER A 129 20.61 -6.66 -3.69
C SER A 129 20.86 -5.21 -3.30
N THR A 130 22.08 -4.89 -2.90
CA THR A 130 22.57 -3.55 -2.65
C THR A 130 22.48 -2.69 -3.91
N HIS A 131 21.96 -3.27 -4.99
CA HIS A 131 21.80 -2.65 -6.27
C HIS A 131 20.58 -1.72 -6.25
N ASN A 132 20.86 -0.45 -6.37
CA ASN A 132 19.85 0.52 -6.74
C ASN A 132 19.42 0.24 -8.18
N TYR A 133 18.12 0.24 -8.44
CA TYR A 133 17.62 0.20 -9.80
C TYR A 133 17.54 1.60 -10.36
N GLU A 134 18.15 1.80 -11.52
CA GLU A 134 18.24 3.11 -12.15
C GLU A 134 17.74 3.06 -13.59
N ALA A 135 16.81 3.94 -13.94
CA ALA A 135 16.38 4.19 -15.31
C ALA A 135 15.81 5.60 -15.42
N TYR A 136 16.09 6.29 -16.50
CA TYR A 136 15.55 7.63 -16.83
C TYR A 136 15.68 8.68 -15.71
N GLY A 137 16.73 8.60 -14.89
CA GLY A 137 16.95 9.51 -13.77
C GLY A 137 16.26 9.10 -12.47
N PHE A 138 15.52 8.01 -12.46
CA PHE A 138 15.06 7.34 -11.25
C PHE A 138 16.17 6.55 -10.60
N LYS A 139 16.19 6.55 -9.27
CA LYS A 139 17.03 5.69 -8.44
C LYS A 139 16.17 5.12 -7.32
N LEU A 140 15.93 3.82 -7.35
CA LEU A 140 15.10 3.12 -6.37
C LEU A 140 15.94 2.18 -5.52
N CYS A 141 15.79 2.30 -4.20
CA CYS A 141 16.43 1.40 -3.24
C CYS A 141 15.36 0.44 -2.67
N PRO A 142 15.29 -0.82 -3.10
CA PRO A 142 14.29 -1.77 -2.61
C PRO A 142 14.39 -2.02 -1.11
N LEU A 143 15.61 -2.02 -0.56
CA LEU A 143 15.87 -2.25 0.86
C LEU A 143 15.25 -1.17 1.76
N ARG A 144 15.33 0.08 1.33
CA ARG A 144 14.82 1.24 2.10
C ARG A 144 13.44 1.68 1.66
N LYS A 145 12.89 1.08 0.59
CA LYS A 145 11.62 1.47 -0.04
C LYS A 145 11.56 2.97 -0.38
N VAL A 146 12.69 3.53 -0.80
CA VAL A 146 12.78 4.93 -1.20
C VAL A 146 13.05 5.07 -2.69
N ALA A 147 12.39 6.04 -3.30
CA ALA A 147 12.56 6.38 -4.70
C ALA A 147 13.06 7.82 -4.81
N PHE A 148 14.07 8.02 -5.63
CA PHE A 148 14.60 9.33 -5.97
C PHE A 148 14.48 9.58 -7.46
N TYR A 149 14.29 10.84 -7.82
CA TYR A 149 14.46 11.33 -9.17
C TYR A 149 15.46 12.48 -9.15
N ARG A 150 16.61 12.32 -9.82
CA ARG A 150 17.68 13.31 -9.82
C ARG A 150 18.02 13.85 -8.42
N SER A 151 18.18 12.96 -7.45
CA SER A 151 18.47 13.28 -6.03
C SER A 151 17.31 13.84 -5.20
N LYS A 152 16.13 14.11 -5.78
CA LYS A 152 14.92 14.51 -5.07
C LYS A 152 14.14 13.27 -4.65
N ASN A 153 13.82 13.15 -3.37
CA ASN A 153 12.97 12.05 -2.88
C ASN A 153 11.56 12.19 -3.43
N ILE A 154 10.99 11.07 -3.88
CA ILE A 154 9.59 10.97 -4.30
C ILE A 154 8.83 10.24 -3.21
N ASP A 155 7.87 10.92 -2.61
CA ASP A 155 7.02 10.35 -1.56
C ASP A 155 5.98 9.38 -2.14
N LEU A 156 6.32 8.08 -2.13
CA LEU A 156 5.48 6.99 -2.65
C LEU A 156 4.94 6.14 -1.51
N THR A 157 3.70 5.70 -1.64
CA THR A 157 3.20 4.59 -0.81
C THR A 157 3.91 3.29 -1.21
N GLN A 158 3.83 2.26 -0.35
CA GLN A 158 4.43 0.95 -0.62
C GLN A 158 3.99 0.40 -1.99
N ALA A 159 2.69 0.43 -2.29
CA ALA A 159 2.16 -0.10 -3.55
C ALA A 159 2.63 0.71 -4.78
N GLU A 160 2.71 2.03 -4.67
CA GLU A 160 3.24 2.89 -5.73
C GLU A 160 4.73 2.65 -5.96
N PHE A 161 5.50 2.45 -4.88
CA PHE A 161 6.91 2.10 -4.96
C PHE A 161 7.12 0.77 -5.68
N ASP A 162 6.37 -0.28 -5.32
CA ASP A 162 6.49 -1.61 -5.91
C ASP A 162 6.15 -1.59 -7.41
N ILE A 163 5.12 -0.83 -7.80
CA ILE A 163 4.78 -0.63 -9.22
C ILE A 163 5.91 0.12 -9.95
N LEU A 164 6.42 1.22 -9.38
CA LEU A 164 7.49 1.99 -10.01
C LEU A 164 8.77 1.17 -10.12
N LEU A 165 9.11 0.38 -9.10
CA LEU A 165 10.25 -0.52 -9.12
C LEU A 165 10.16 -1.53 -10.27
N LEU A 166 9.00 -2.15 -10.45
CA LEU A 166 8.76 -3.09 -11.54
C LEU A 166 8.93 -2.44 -12.92
N LEU A 167 8.43 -1.22 -13.07
CA LEU A 167 8.57 -0.47 -14.33
C LEU A 167 10.03 -0.04 -14.59
N VAL A 168 10.77 0.37 -13.55
CA VAL A 168 12.19 0.75 -13.64
C VAL A 168 13.09 -0.47 -13.91
N GLN A 169 12.70 -1.65 -13.46
CA GLN A 169 13.40 -2.92 -13.78
C GLN A 169 13.19 -3.36 -15.23
N SER A 170 12.17 -2.85 -15.90
CA SER A 170 11.82 -3.23 -17.27
C SER A 170 11.58 -1.99 -18.15
N PRO A 171 12.60 -1.09 -18.32
CA PRO A 171 12.45 0.11 -19.11
C PRO A 171 12.13 -0.24 -20.56
N ASP A 172 11.23 0.53 -21.18
CA ASP A 172 10.76 0.36 -22.58
C ASP A 172 10.06 -0.97 -22.88
N LYS A 173 9.70 -1.72 -21.83
CA LYS A 173 8.92 -2.95 -21.98
C LYS A 173 7.55 -2.79 -21.32
N ALA A 174 6.54 -3.36 -21.96
CA ALA A 174 5.20 -3.39 -21.40
C ALA A 174 5.15 -4.39 -20.22
N VAL A 175 4.72 -3.91 -19.07
CA VAL A 175 4.46 -4.70 -17.87
C VAL A 175 2.96 -4.92 -17.77
N SER A 176 2.52 -6.18 -17.66
CA SER A 176 1.10 -6.51 -17.64
C SER A 176 0.40 -5.96 -16.39
N ARG A 177 -0.93 -5.78 -16.49
CA ARG A 177 -1.75 -5.40 -15.33
C ARG A 177 -1.69 -6.45 -14.22
N ASP A 178 -1.68 -7.74 -14.60
CA ASP A 178 -1.56 -8.86 -13.66
C ASP A 178 -0.27 -8.75 -12.85
N LEU A 179 0.86 -8.53 -13.52
CA LEU A 179 2.15 -8.40 -12.85
C LEU A 179 2.19 -7.16 -11.95
N CYS A 180 1.60 -6.04 -12.37
CA CYS A 180 1.46 -4.86 -11.53
C CYS A 180 0.55 -5.12 -10.31
N CYS A 181 -0.54 -5.87 -10.45
CA CYS A 181 -1.40 -6.27 -9.35
C CYS A 181 -0.68 -7.21 -8.38
N GLN A 182 -0.03 -8.25 -8.90
CA GLN A 182 0.76 -9.19 -8.09
C GLN A 182 1.86 -8.47 -7.32
N SER A 183 2.56 -7.55 -7.97
CA SER A 183 3.59 -6.74 -7.33
C SER A 183 3.02 -5.79 -6.28
N SER A 184 1.86 -5.20 -6.45
CA SER A 184 1.29 -4.20 -5.53
C SER A 184 0.34 -4.76 -4.48
N ARG A 185 -0.27 -5.93 -4.69
CA ARG A 185 -1.29 -6.53 -3.79
C ARG A 185 -1.01 -8.00 -3.44
N GLY A 186 -0.15 -8.71 -4.19
CA GLY A 186 0.14 -10.13 -4.03
C GLY A 186 -1.00 -11.07 -4.44
N ILE A 187 -2.01 -10.58 -5.14
CA ILE A 187 -3.17 -11.34 -5.61
C ILE A 187 -3.30 -11.25 -7.13
N GLU A 188 -3.98 -12.23 -7.72
CA GLU A 188 -4.25 -12.25 -9.14
C GLU A 188 -5.21 -11.12 -9.55
N TYR A 189 -4.99 -10.59 -10.74
CA TYR A 189 -5.83 -9.58 -11.35
C TYR A 189 -7.17 -10.19 -11.76
N THR A 190 -8.28 -9.55 -11.40
CA THR A 190 -9.60 -9.87 -11.93
C THR A 190 -10.02 -8.82 -12.94
N PHE A 191 -10.69 -9.22 -14.02
CA PHE A 191 -11.04 -8.34 -15.14
C PHE A 191 -11.81 -7.07 -14.74
N ASN A 192 -12.52 -7.11 -13.62
CA ASN A 192 -13.27 -5.96 -13.08
C ASN A 192 -12.46 -5.11 -12.09
N ASP A 193 -11.21 -5.47 -11.78
CA ASP A 193 -10.40 -4.73 -10.81
C ASP A 193 -9.70 -3.53 -11.47
N ARG A 194 -10.29 -2.36 -11.34
CA ARG A 194 -9.70 -1.09 -11.80
C ARG A 194 -8.68 -0.48 -10.84
N SER A 195 -8.34 -1.17 -9.76
CA SER A 195 -7.47 -0.63 -8.71
C SER A 195 -6.08 -0.27 -9.22
N ILE A 196 -5.54 -1.06 -10.14
CA ILE A 196 -4.21 -0.80 -10.70
C ILE A 196 -4.18 0.48 -11.57
N ASP A 197 -5.21 0.72 -12.38
CA ASP A 197 -5.31 1.92 -13.20
C ASP A 197 -5.34 3.18 -12.32
N MET A 198 -5.98 3.09 -11.16
CA MET A 198 -6.04 4.17 -10.17
C MET A 198 -4.70 4.43 -9.49
N ARG A 199 -3.96 3.37 -9.14
CA ARG A 199 -2.60 3.48 -8.57
C ARG A 199 -1.63 4.11 -9.57
N ILE A 200 -1.68 3.68 -10.82
CA ILE A 200 -0.91 4.29 -11.92
C ILE A 200 -1.27 5.77 -12.10
N SER A 201 -2.55 6.12 -12.00
CA SER A 201 -2.98 7.52 -12.07
C SER A 201 -2.45 8.34 -10.88
N GLY A 202 -2.45 7.77 -9.67
CA GLY A 202 -1.86 8.36 -8.46
C GLY A 202 -0.35 8.55 -8.62
N LEU A 203 0.34 7.52 -9.06
CA LEU A 203 1.79 7.54 -9.31
C LEU A 203 2.15 8.62 -10.35
N ARG A 204 1.47 8.69 -11.49
CA ARG A 204 1.69 9.74 -12.49
C ARG A 204 1.58 11.16 -11.91
N ARG A 205 0.60 11.40 -11.03
CA ARG A 205 0.44 12.72 -10.36
C ARG A 205 1.61 13.03 -9.43
N LYS A 206 2.10 12.03 -8.68
CA LYS A 206 3.26 12.22 -7.79
C LYS A 206 4.54 12.46 -8.59
N LEU A 207 4.73 11.76 -9.70
CA LEU A 207 5.86 11.98 -10.61
C LEU A 207 5.82 13.39 -11.22
N ALA A 208 4.64 13.87 -11.63
CA ALA A 208 4.48 15.23 -12.13
C ALA A 208 4.80 16.30 -11.06
N ARG A 209 4.39 16.07 -9.79
CA ARG A 209 4.74 16.96 -8.66
C ARG A 209 6.24 16.93 -8.32
N ALA A 210 6.92 15.85 -8.63
CA ALA A 210 8.35 15.71 -8.44
C ALA A 210 9.17 16.26 -9.64
N ASP A 211 8.52 16.91 -10.60
CA ASP A 211 9.12 17.48 -11.82
C ASP A 211 9.83 16.44 -12.69
N VAL A 212 9.27 15.23 -12.76
CA VAL A 212 9.78 14.16 -13.63
C VAL A 212 9.47 14.53 -15.08
N ASN A 213 10.50 14.91 -15.83
CA ASN A 213 10.38 15.40 -17.21
C ASN A 213 11.10 14.53 -18.26
N ASN A 214 11.96 13.59 -17.84
CA ASN A 214 12.70 12.69 -18.75
C ASN A 214 12.03 11.35 -18.94
N ALA A 215 10.97 11.05 -18.17
CA ALA A 215 10.32 9.77 -18.17
C ALA A 215 8.81 9.92 -18.03
N GLN A 216 8.10 8.99 -18.65
CA GLN A 216 6.65 8.92 -18.54
C GLN A 216 6.18 7.47 -18.44
N ILE A 217 5.09 7.24 -17.72
CA ILE A 217 4.42 5.96 -17.69
C ILE A 217 3.33 5.96 -18.76
N LYS A 218 3.54 5.22 -19.85
CA LYS A 218 2.55 5.04 -20.93
C LYS A 218 1.62 3.87 -20.62
N THR A 219 0.36 3.99 -21.04
CA THR A 219 -0.56 2.86 -21.08
C THR A 219 -0.47 2.21 -22.44
N ILE A 220 -0.11 0.93 -22.46
CA ILE A 220 -0.06 0.14 -23.69
C ILE A 220 -1.36 -0.67 -23.77
N ARG A 221 -2.16 -0.34 -24.79
CA ARG A 221 -3.50 -0.95 -24.95
C ARG A 221 -3.41 -2.47 -24.98
N ASN A 222 -4.25 -3.14 -24.21
CA ASN A 222 -4.33 -4.60 -24.06
C ASN A 222 -3.06 -5.29 -23.52
N GLN A 223 -2.00 -4.55 -23.14
CA GLN A 223 -0.77 -5.12 -22.62
C GLN A 223 -0.49 -4.67 -21.16
N GLY A 224 -0.70 -3.41 -20.83
CA GLY A 224 -0.41 -2.91 -19.48
C GLY A 224 0.22 -1.51 -19.47
N TYR A 225 1.33 -1.36 -18.74
CA TYR A 225 2.02 -0.08 -18.56
C TYR A 225 3.49 -0.20 -18.90
N MET A 226 4.09 0.89 -19.33
CA MET A 226 5.50 0.94 -19.72
C MET A 226 6.13 2.25 -19.24
N LEU A 227 7.29 2.18 -18.61
CA LEU A 227 8.13 3.35 -18.35
C LEU A 227 9.03 3.58 -19.58
N THR A 228 8.99 4.78 -20.10
CA THR A 228 9.78 5.17 -21.28
C THR A 228 10.27 6.60 -21.16
N ALA A 229 11.20 6.99 -22.01
CA ALA A 229 11.58 8.40 -22.13
C ALA A 229 10.35 9.27 -22.45
N ALA A 230 10.33 10.51 -21.96
CA ALA A 230 9.27 11.48 -22.17
C ALA A 230 9.32 12.06 -23.58
#